data_8bad848399aa68405f437e91b201b059
#
_entry.id   8bad848399aa68405f437e91b201b059
#
_cell.length_a   1.000
_cell.length_b   1.000
_cell.length_c   1.000
_cell.angle_alpha   90.00
_cell.angle_beta   90.00
_cell.angle_gamma   90.00
#
_symmetry.space_group_name_H-M   'P 1'
#
loop_
_entity.id
_entity.type
_entity.pdbx_description
1 polymer ?
#
loop_
_entity_poly.entity_id
_entity_poly.type
_entity_poly.pdbx_seq_one_letter_code
_entity_poly.pdbx_strand_id
1 'polypeptide(L)'
;MVFWVPFAMSNSVYAAPPPKLDLTLSEHSQQKIKKLMNDPKVWAQIPKQVTLCVYSPDGANGEAFEQATSYISELPRIAQVAKQFGVDLKITRPSKLQMRIDMDYPQLKKKASTELNLRVYTDERVLTEDFRSKRCDGAGISNLRARQFNPFVGSIDAIGAVQSYKQLSAVIQLLARPEYDAKMVNKDYEVVGIVPLGAAYIMVNDRRIDTLAKAAGKKVAVMNFDGTQKKLVQNVGAQPISVDLLTVGGKFNNKEVDIMAGPALLFKPLELQKGMNDKNGKTVGGIIRFPLIQVTGTLIMQRNKFPAGMGSIAREIISKQLSPAFEFVDKIEKEIPAKYWMEMREADKPGYIKIMREARIQMTKEGYYDPAMMKILKKVRCAQNPSSFECALNDE
;
A
#
# COMPACT_ATOMS: atom_id res chain seq x y z
N MET A 1 46.38 28.52 -28.05
CA MET A 1 44.98 28.46 -28.53
C MET A 1 44.20 27.57 -27.59
N VAL A 2 43.44 28.19 -26.72
CA VAL A 2 42.69 27.53 -25.66
C VAL A 2 41.26 27.32 -26.15
N PHE A 3 40.77 26.09 -26.27
CA PHE A 3 39.36 25.81 -26.54
C PHE A 3 38.64 25.55 -25.26
N TRP A 4 37.75 26.46 -24.91
CA TRP A 4 36.73 26.31 -23.87
C TRP A 4 35.62 25.40 -24.38
N VAL A 5 35.32 24.34 -23.64
CA VAL A 5 34.09 23.53 -23.79
C VAL A 5 33.14 23.97 -22.68
N PRO A 6 31.93 24.46 -22.97
CA PRO A 6 30.97 24.78 -21.92
C PRO A 6 30.39 23.49 -21.33
N PHE A 7 30.53 23.35 -20.04
CA PHE A 7 29.80 22.36 -19.24
C PHE A 7 28.30 22.59 -19.45
N ALA A 8 27.63 21.61 -20.05
CA ALA A 8 26.20 21.56 -20.11
C ALA A 8 25.67 21.39 -18.67
N MET A 9 24.90 22.38 -18.27
CA MET A 9 24.14 22.36 -17.01
C MET A 9 23.28 21.11 -16.97
N SER A 10 23.49 20.29 -15.95
CA SER A 10 22.57 19.24 -15.57
C SER A 10 21.19 19.87 -15.34
N ASN A 11 20.24 19.52 -16.19
CA ASN A 11 18.85 19.79 -15.95
C ASN A 11 18.47 19.10 -14.63
N SER A 12 18.45 19.87 -13.54
CA SER A 12 17.70 19.51 -12.37
C SER A 12 16.25 19.44 -12.82
N VAL A 13 15.76 18.20 -12.99
CA VAL A 13 14.33 17.96 -13.12
C VAL A 13 13.70 18.56 -11.87
N TYR A 14 13.06 19.70 -12.03
CA TYR A 14 12.22 20.28 -10.98
C TYR A 14 11.14 19.23 -10.69
N ALA A 15 11.31 18.47 -9.61
CA ALA A 15 10.24 17.68 -9.08
C ALA A 15 9.07 18.62 -8.82
N ALA A 16 7.90 18.30 -9.35
CA ALA A 16 6.71 19.09 -9.07
C ALA A 16 6.58 19.25 -7.55
N PRO A 17 6.18 20.43 -7.05
CA PRO A 17 6.02 20.61 -5.62
C PRO A 17 5.06 19.54 -5.09
N PRO A 18 5.31 18.97 -3.90
CA PRO A 18 4.45 17.94 -3.35
C PRO A 18 3.02 18.47 -3.25
N PRO A 19 2.02 17.65 -3.56
CA PRO A 19 0.63 18.06 -3.48
C PRO A 19 0.29 18.47 -2.05
N LYS A 20 -0.48 19.54 -1.91
CA LYS A 20 -0.90 20.04 -0.58
C LYS A 20 -1.76 18.99 0.12
N LEU A 21 -1.47 18.71 1.40
CA LEU A 21 -2.29 17.84 2.23
C LEU A 21 -3.70 18.45 2.42
N ASP A 22 -4.74 17.63 2.25
CA ASP A 22 -6.08 17.96 2.75
C ASP A 22 -6.15 17.63 4.25
N LEU A 23 -6.09 18.67 5.07
CA LEU A 23 -6.14 18.59 6.53
C LEU A 23 -7.50 19.02 7.09
N THR A 24 -8.53 19.14 6.24
CA THR A 24 -9.90 19.36 6.72
C THR A 24 -10.36 18.15 7.52
N LEU A 25 -11.06 18.39 8.62
CA LEU A 25 -11.52 17.34 9.51
C LEU A 25 -13.06 17.39 9.60
N SER A 26 -13.70 16.21 9.65
CA SER A 26 -15.12 16.10 9.96
C SER A 26 -15.42 16.66 11.35
N GLU A 27 -16.67 17.07 11.58
CA GLU A 27 -17.12 17.53 12.90
C GLU A 27 -16.86 16.48 13.98
N HIS A 28 -17.07 15.20 13.64
CA HIS A 28 -16.78 14.08 14.55
C HIS A 28 -15.32 14.07 14.99
N SER A 29 -14.37 14.15 14.05
CA SER A 29 -12.95 14.19 14.37
C SER A 29 -12.54 15.45 15.11
N GLN A 30 -13.13 16.60 14.77
CA GLN A 30 -12.89 17.86 15.50
C GLN A 30 -13.32 17.76 16.97
N GLN A 31 -14.53 17.21 17.23
CA GLN A 31 -15.03 16.98 18.59
C GLN A 31 -14.16 15.98 19.34
N LYS A 32 -13.72 14.91 18.65
CA LYS A 32 -12.82 13.90 19.22
C LYS A 32 -11.47 14.49 19.61
N ILE A 33 -10.87 15.32 18.76
CA ILE A 33 -9.62 16.04 19.08
C ILE A 33 -9.83 16.93 20.32
N LYS A 34 -10.87 17.75 20.34
CA LYS A 34 -11.18 18.62 21.49
C LYS A 34 -11.30 17.80 22.77
N LYS A 35 -12.00 16.65 22.73
CA LYS A 35 -12.13 15.76 23.88
C LYS A 35 -10.76 15.20 24.33
N LEU A 36 -9.95 14.73 23.39
CA LEU A 36 -8.61 14.20 23.70
C LEU A 36 -7.68 15.26 24.27
N MET A 37 -7.68 16.47 23.72
CA MET A 37 -6.83 17.56 24.19
C MET A 37 -7.19 18.01 25.61
N ASN A 38 -8.50 17.98 25.97
CA ASN A 38 -9.00 18.38 27.28
C ASN A 38 -8.87 17.27 28.35
N ASP A 39 -8.43 16.07 28.00
CA ASP A 39 -8.20 14.98 28.98
C ASP A 39 -6.75 14.97 29.45
N PRO A 40 -6.49 15.31 30.74
CA PRO A 40 -5.13 15.30 31.28
C PRO A 40 -4.44 13.94 31.22
N LYS A 41 -5.22 12.83 31.18
CA LYS A 41 -4.68 11.46 31.08
C LYS A 41 -4.10 11.18 29.70
N VAL A 42 -4.65 11.79 28.65
CA VAL A 42 -4.13 11.65 27.28
C VAL A 42 -2.73 12.21 27.18
N TRP A 43 -2.47 13.37 27.79
CA TRP A 43 -1.13 13.99 27.81
C TRP A 43 -0.08 13.13 28.49
N ALA A 44 -0.47 12.39 29.54
CA ALA A 44 0.42 11.43 30.20
C ALA A 44 0.71 10.17 29.36
N GLN A 45 -0.15 9.87 28.40
CA GLN A 45 0.01 8.73 27.47
C GLN A 45 0.81 9.08 26.20
N ILE A 46 1.11 10.36 25.94
CA ILE A 46 1.92 10.74 24.78
C ILE A 46 3.34 10.15 24.95
N PRO A 47 3.77 9.27 24.03
CA PRO A 47 5.06 8.61 24.18
C PRO A 47 6.21 9.60 23.96
N LYS A 48 7.27 9.47 24.77
CA LYS A 48 8.48 10.31 24.61
C LYS A 48 9.24 9.96 23.33
N GLN A 49 9.14 8.71 22.89
CA GLN A 49 9.78 8.22 21.69
C GLN A 49 8.84 7.27 20.94
N VAL A 50 8.83 7.37 19.62
CA VAL A 50 8.08 6.52 18.70
C VAL A 50 9.02 6.03 17.61
N THR A 51 9.05 4.73 17.37
CA THR A 51 9.75 4.12 16.25
C THR A 51 8.74 3.62 15.23
N LEU A 52 8.75 4.23 14.04
CA LEU A 52 7.96 3.77 12.89
C LEU A 52 8.85 3.01 11.93
N CYS A 53 8.50 1.78 11.66
CA CYS A 53 9.20 0.91 10.73
C CYS A 53 8.47 0.90 9.38
N VAL A 54 9.18 1.18 8.30
CA VAL A 54 8.59 1.29 6.96
C VAL A 54 9.34 0.40 5.98
N TYR A 55 8.60 -0.29 5.14
CA TYR A 55 9.16 -1.06 4.05
C TYR A 55 9.44 -0.17 2.84
N SER A 56 10.65 -0.24 2.31
CA SER A 56 11.04 0.37 1.04
C SER A 56 12.06 -0.55 0.37
N PRO A 57 11.73 -1.18 -0.78
CA PRO A 57 12.59 -2.17 -1.42
C PRO A 57 13.96 -1.62 -1.85
N ASP A 58 14.03 -0.34 -2.14
CA ASP A 58 15.23 0.41 -2.54
C ASP A 58 15.80 1.27 -1.40
N GLY A 59 15.33 1.05 -0.17
CA GLY A 59 15.85 1.67 1.04
C GLY A 59 15.43 3.14 1.22
N ALA A 60 16.13 3.85 2.12
CA ALA A 60 15.81 5.22 2.51
C ALA A 60 16.12 6.27 1.42
N ASN A 61 16.80 5.89 0.34
CA ASN A 61 17.11 6.75 -0.80
C ASN A 61 16.25 6.40 -2.03
N GLY A 62 15.35 5.44 -1.91
CA GLY A 62 14.47 5.04 -2.97
C GLY A 62 13.36 6.03 -3.26
N GLU A 63 12.88 6.06 -4.53
CA GLU A 63 11.85 7.00 -4.98
C GLU A 63 10.56 6.89 -4.18
N ALA A 64 10.14 5.67 -3.83
CA ALA A 64 8.94 5.44 -3.03
C ALA A 64 9.06 6.03 -1.61
N PHE A 65 10.22 5.91 -0.97
CA PHE A 65 10.46 6.51 0.34
C PHE A 65 10.56 8.03 0.26
N GLU A 66 11.24 8.57 -0.75
CA GLU A 66 11.30 10.02 -1.01
C GLU A 66 9.90 10.60 -1.21
N GLN A 67 9.06 9.96 -2.01
CA GLN A 67 7.68 10.39 -2.22
C GLN A 67 6.86 10.32 -0.91
N ALA A 68 6.95 9.24 -0.16
CA ALA A 68 6.24 9.10 1.11
C ALA A 68 6.67 10.15 2.14
N THR A 69 7.92 10.60 2.11
CA THR A 69 8.46 11.63 3.01
C THR A 69 8.37 13.05 2.47
N SER A 70 7.99 13.26 1.20
CA SER A 70 7.84 14.60 0.59
C SER A 70 6.82 15.48 1.32
N TYR A 71 5.80 14.86 1.94
CA TYR A 71 4.80 15.55 2.75
C TYR A 71 5.35 16.26 4.00
N ILE A 72 6.63 16.05 4.32
CA ILE A 72 7.30 16.75 5.42
C ILE A 72 7.33 18.28 5.19
N SER A 73 7.30 18.73 3.94
CA SER A 73 7.13 20.15 3.59
C SER A 73 5.81 20.75 4.10
N GLU A 74 4.81 19.92 4.38
CA GLU A 74 3.50 20.34 4.91
C GLU A 74 3.44 20.43 6.45
N LEU A 75 4.52 20.13 7.17
CA LEU A 75 4.57 20.22 8.62
C LEU A 75 4.15 21.59 9.20
N PRO A 76 4.49 22.74 8.57
CA PRO A 76 3.99 24.03 9.03
C PRO A 76 2.46 24.16 8.97
N ARG A 77 1.82 23.56 7.98
CA ARG A 77 0.36 23.53 7.87
C ARG A 77 -0.28 22.63 8.93
N ILE A 78 0.36 21.51 9.24
CA ILE A 78 -0.08 20.64 10.35
C ILE A 78 -0.04 21.41 11.66
N ALA A 79 1.04 22.16 11.93
CA ALA A 79 1.14 23.01 13.11
C ALA A 79 0.06 24.11 13.13
N GLN A 80 -0.26 24.72 11.98
CA GLN A 80 -1.33 25.71 11.87
C GLN A 80 -2.71 25.11 12.18
N VAL A 81 -3.00 23.89 11.71
CA VAL A 81 -4.24 23.18 12.02
C VAL A 81 -4.30 22.82 13.51
N ALA A 82 -3.22 22.33 14.12
CA ALA A 82 -3.15 22.03 15.55
C ALA A 82 -3.47 23.28 16.41
N LYS A 83 -3.03 24.46 15.97
CA LYS A 83 -3.32 25.74 16.63
C LYS A 83 -4.81 26.06 16.68
N GLN A 84 -5.60 25.63 15.71
CA GLN A 84 -7.08 25.80 15.73
C GLN A 84 -7.72 25.01 16.89
N PHE A 85 -7.04 23.98 17.38
CA PHE A 85 -7.43 23.19 18.55
C PHE A 85 -6.73 23.63 19.83
N GLY A 86 -6.02 24.76 19.79
CA GLY A 86 -5.33 25.34 20.94
C GLY A 86 -3.98 24.67 21.26
N VAL A 87 -3.45 23.83 20.35
CA VAL A 87 -2.14 23.18 20.53
C VAL A 87 -1.09 23.92 19.72
N ASP A 88 -0.07 24.42 20.38
CA ASP A 88 1.12 24.95 19.72
C ASP A 88 2.10 23.80 19.45
N LEU A 89 2.37 23.52 18.17
CA LEU A 89 3.33 22.52 17.74
C LEU A 89 4.62 23.19 17.24
N LYS A 90 5.76 22.74 17.79
CA LYS A 90 7.07 23.00 17.22
C LYS A 90 7.65 21.68 16.72
N ILE A 91 7.88 21.61 15.41
CA ILE A 91 8.39 20.41 14.74
C ILE A 91 9.80 20.71 14.25
N THR A 92 10.77 19.90 14.67
CA THR A 92 12.16 19.98 14.21
C THR A 92 12.56 18.65 13.59
N ARG A 93 13.40 18.71 12.57
CA ARG A 93 13.86 17.53 11.84
C ARG A 93 15.39 17.48 11.86
N PRO A 94 16.01 16.81 12.85
CA PRO A 94 17.45 16.67 12.93
C PRO A 94 18.06 15.91 11.74
N SER A 95 17.32 14.95 11.17
CA SER A 95 17.74 14.18 10.01
C SER A 95 16.55 13.73 9.16
N LYS A 96 16.83 13.10 8.01
CA LYS A 96 15.81 12.49 7.13
C LYS A 96 14.95 11.43 7.84
N LEU A 97 15.53 10.75 8.83
CA LEU A 97 14.89 9.64 9.55
C LEU A 97 14.45 10.01 10.98
N GLN A 98 14.63 11.26 11.39
CA GLN A 98 14.31 11.71 12.74
C GLN A 98 13.53 12.99 12.75
N MET A 99 12.54 13.05 13.62
CA MET A 99 11.70 14.24 13.83
C MET A 99 11.42 14.39 15.33
N ARG A 100 11.43 15.61 15.82
CA ARG A 100 10.99 15.95 17.16
C ARG A 100 9.76 16.84 17.09
N ILE A 101 8.73 16.48 17.84
CA ILE A 101 7.46 17.19 17.94
C ILE A 101 7.28 17.64 19.38
N ASP A 102 7.43 18.94 19.63
CA ASP A 102 7.12 19.57 20.92
C ASP A 102 5.71 20.13 20.86
N MET A 103 4.90 19.82 21.86
CA MET A 103 3.49 20.20 21.97
C MET A 103 3.28 21.03 23.23
N ASP A 104 2.64 22.18 23.10
CA ASP A 104 2.21 23.02 24.23
C ASP A 104 0.70 23.25 24.14
N TYR A 105 -0.02 22.96 25.23
CA TYR A 105 -1.46 23.20 25.36
C TYR A 105 -1.72 24.12 26.54
N PRO A 106 -1.73 25.44 26.32
CA PRO A 106 -1.80 26.46 27.38
C PRO A 106 -3.06 26.34 28.24
N GLN A 107 -4.20 25.92 27.68
CA GLN A 107 -5.48 25.80 28.38
C GLN A 107 -5.40 24.87 29.61
N LEU A 108 -4.61 23.80 29.53
CA LEU A 108 -4.37 22.88 30.65
C LEU A 108 -2.96 22.99 31.25
N LYS A 109 -2.16 23.95 30.81
CA LYS A 109 -0.74 24.07 31.17
C LYS A 109 0.03 22.75 30.95
N LYS A 110 -0.30 22.02 29.85
CA LYS A 110 0.32 20.73 29.50
C LYS A 110 1.33 20.92 28.39
N LYS A 111 2.46 20.23 28.57
CA LYS A 111 3.53 20.14 27.57
C LYS A 111 3.91 18.69 27.36
N ALA A 112 4.18 18.31 26.13
CA ALA A 112 4.69 17.00 25.77
C ALA A 112 5.73 17.13 24.67
N SER A 113 6.62 16.16 24.57
CA SER A 113 7.60 16.08 23.49
C SER A 113 7.71 14.63 23.06
N THR A 114 7.69 14.40 21.73
CA THR A 114 7.86 13.07 21.13
C THR A 114 9.00 13.11 20.13
N GLU A 115 9.92 12.17 20.24
CA GLU A 115 10.92 11.89 19.22
C GLU A 115 10.40 10.77 18.31
N LEU A 116 10.21 11.07 17.04
CA LEU A 116 9.81 10.13 16.00
C LEU A 116 11.05 9.66 15.23
N ASN A 117 11.30 8.37 15.25
CA ASN A 117 12.37 7.71 14.50
C ASN A 117 11.77 6.86 13.41
N LEU A 118 12.19 7.08 12.16
CA LEU A 118 11.88 6.21 11.04
C LEU A 118 12.99 5.16 10.90
N ARG A 119 12.60 3.90 10.82
CA ARG A 119 13.50 2.78 10.52
C ARG A 119 13.06 2.15 9.22
N VAL A 120 13.92 2.23 8.21
CA VAL A 120 13.64 1.73 6.86
C VAL A 120 14.18 0.33 6.70
N TYR A 121 13.36 -0.56 6.16
CA TYR A 121 13.69 -1.97 5.91
C TYR A 121 13.58 -2.26 4.42
N THR A 122 14.55 -2.96 3.89
CA THR A 122 14.52 -3.53 2.53
C THR A 122 13.97 -4.97 2.52
N ASP A 123 13.87 -5.60 3.70
CA ASP A 123 13.21 -6.90 3.90
C ASP A 123 11.96 -6.73 4.76
N GLU A 124 10.79 -6.87 4.12
CA GLU A 124 9.50 -6.73 4.78
C GLU A 124 9.23 -7.83 5.82
N ARG A 125 9.85 -9.01 5.69
CA ARG A 125 9.75 -10.09 6.66
C ARG A 125 10.41 -9.67 7.98
N VAL A 126 11.62 -9.13 7.91
CA VAL A 126 12.37 -8.64 9.09
C VAL A 126 11.60 -7.51 9.77
N LEU A 127 11.07 -6.55 8.98
CA LEU A 127 10.22 -5.48 9.51
C LEU A 127 9.03 -6.04 10.27
N THR A 128 8.34 -7.02 9.68
CA THR A 128 7.12 -7.62 10.26
C THR A 128 7.42 -8.32 11.60
N GLU A 129 8.56 -9.02 11.70
CA GLU A 129 9.01 -9.66 12.94
C GLU A 129 9.39 -8.62 14.01
N ASP A 130 10.05 -7.52 13.59
CA ASP A 130 10.39 -6.42 14.51
C ASP A 130 9.15 -5.71 15.02
N PHE A 131 8.12 -5.53 14.20
CA PHE A 131 6.84 -4.99 14.64
C PHE A 131 6.11 -5.93 15.58
N ARG A 132 6.06 -7.23 15.27
CA ARG A 132 5.44 -8.25 16.14
C ARG A 132 6.13 -8.33 17.50
N SER A 133 7.45 -8.25 17.54
CA SER A 133 8.27 -8.27 18.77
C SER A 133 8.32 -6.95 19.50
N LYS A 134 7.48 -5.94 19.11
CA LYS A 134 7.37 -4.62 19.71
C LYS A 134 8.65 -3.77 19.64
N ARG A 135 9.56 -4.06 18.69
CA ARG A 135 10.72 -3.21 18.38
C ARG A 135 10.35 -2.00 17.51
N CYS A 136 9.14 -2.02 16.94
CA CYS A 136 8.50 -0.91 16.24
C CYS A 136 7.18 -0.58 16.95
N ASP A 137 6.90 0.69 17.16
CA ASP A 137 5.63 1.15 17.74
C ASP A 137 4.54 1.28 16.67
N GLY A 138 4.95 1.47 15.41
CA GLY A 138 4.10 1.42 14.23
C GLY A 138 4.85 0.84 13.04
N ALA A 139 4.11 0.40 12.03
CA ALA A 139 4.66 -0.18 10.82
C ALA A 139 3.89 0.25 9.57
N GLY A 140 4.63 0.54 8.48
CA GLY A 140 4.09 0.66 7.13
C GLY A 140 4.50 -0.57 6.32
N ILE A 141 3.55 -1.45 6.03
CA ILE A 141 3.76 -2.76 5.39
C ILE A 141 2.72 -3.02 4.30
N SER A 142 3.01 -3.97 3.41
CA SER A 142 2.02 -4.45 2.45
C SER A 142 0.80 -5.04 3.17
N ASN A 143 -0.36 -4.92 2.57
CA ASN A 143 -1.58 -5.47 3.14
C ASN A 143 -1.56 -7.01 3.21
N LEU A 144 -0.80 -7.65 2.31
CA LEU A 144 -0.51 -9.08 2.41
C LEU A 144 0.12 -9.47 3.76
N ARG A 145 1.07 -8.69 4.25
CA ARG A 145 1.68 -8.88 5.58
C ARG A 145 0.79 -8.39 6.70
N ALA A 146 0.06 -7.28 6.50
CA ALA A 146 -0.83 -6.71 7.50
C ALA A 146 -1.99 -7.64 7.90
N ARG A 147 -2.39 -8.56 7.02
CA ARG A 147 -3.46 -9.54 7.27
C ARG A 147 -3.27 -10.33 8.57
N GLN A 148 -2.05 -10.67 8.94
CA GLN A 148 -1.77 -11.39 10.18
C GLN A 148 -2.07 -10.57 11.44
N PHE A 149 -2.13 -9.25 11.33
CA PHE A 149 -2.45 -8.33 12.43
C PHE A 149 -3.91 -7.87 12.39
N ASN A 150 -4.47 -7.71 11.19
CA ASN A 150 -5.88 -7.38 10.99
C ASN A 150 -6.43 -8.10 9.73
N PRO A 151 -7.09 -9.27 9.90
CA PRO A 151 -7.63 -10.04 8.77
C PRO A 151 -8.69 -9.30 7.97
N PHE A 152 -9.52 -8.45 8.63
CA PHE A 152 -10.56 -7.67 7.96
C PHE A 152 -9.93 -6.72 6.95
N VAL A 153 -8.98 -5.87 7.36
CA VAL A 153 -8.28 -4.95 6.47
C VAL A 153 -7.42 -5.72 5.45
N GLY A 154 -6.77 -6.81 5.88
CA GLY A 154 -5.99 -7.69 5.01
C GLY A 154 -6.77 -8.32 3.85
N SER A 155 -8.10 -8.26 3.90
CA SER A 155 -8.96 -8.77 2.83
C SER A 155 -9.30 -7.75 1.74
N ILE A 156 -8.84 -6.50 1.83
CA ILE A 156 -9.03 -5.48 0.78
C ILE A 156 -8.38 -5.95 -0.53
N ASP A 157 -7.18 -6.53 -0.43
CA ASP A 157 -6.41 -7.04 -1.57
C ASP A 157 -6.91 -8.43 -2.05
N ALA A 158 -8.20 -8.75 -1.83
CA ALA A 158 -8.76 -9.99 -2.33
C ALA A 158 -8.80 -10.00 -3.86
N ILE A 159 -8.42 -11.14 -4.45
CA ILE A 159 -8.26 -11.27 -5.90
C ILE A 159 -9.51 -10.89 -6.67
N GLY A 160 -9.39 -9.94 -7.60
CA GLY A 160 -10.48 -9.41 -8.42
C GLY A 160 -11.59 -8.70 -7.64
N ALA A 161 -11.41 -8.44 -6.34
CA ALA A 161 -12.44 -7.81 -5.51
C ALA A 161 -12.55 -6.31 -5.75
N VAL A 162 -11.46 -5.64 -6.07
CA VAL A 162 -11.37 -4.21 -6.44
C VAL A 162 -10.68 -4.11 -7.79
N GLN A 163 -11.38 -3.58 -8.79
CA GLN A 163 -10.94 -3.62 -10.19
C GLN A 163 -10.45 -2.25 -10.70
N SER A 164 -10.59 -1.19 -9.91
CA SER A 164 -10.19 0.16 -10.31
C SER A 164 -9.77 1.02 -9.13
N TYR A 165 -8.96 2.04 -9.40
CA TYR A 165 -8.59 3.05 -8.40
C TYR A 165 -9.81 3.80 -7.83
N LYS A 166 -10.86 3.99 -8.66
CA LYS A 166 -12.13 4.57 -8.19
C LYS A 166 -12.81 3.70 -7.14
N GLN A 167 -12.83 2.37 -7.35
CA GLN A 167 -13.36 1.42 -6.36
C GLN A 167 -12.49 1.41 -5.09
N LEU A 168 -11.17 1.36 -5.24
CA LEU A 168 -10.25 1.37 -4.11
C LEU A 168 -10.40 2.66 -3.28
N SER A 169 -10.47 3.82 -3.92
CA SER A 169 -10.73 5.10 -3.25
C SER A 169 -12.02 5.06 -2.42
N ALA A 170 -13.11 4.56 -3.01
CA ALA A 170 -14.40 4.44 -2.31
C ALA A 170 -14.30 3.50 -1.09
N VAL A 171 -13.58 2.38 -1.21
CA VAL A 171 -13.35 1.45 -0.09
C VAL A 171 -12.56 2.14 1.03
N ILE A 172 -11.42 2.77 0.71
CA ILE A 172 -10.56 3.41 1.73
C ILE A 172 -11.31 4.54 2.45
N GLN A 173 -12.04 5.38 1.71
CA GLN A 173 -12.84 6.45 2.29
C GLN A 173 -13.98 5.92 3.17
N LEU A 174 -14.62 4.83 2.75
CA LEU A 174 -15.65 4.17 3.56
C LEU A 174 -15.07 3.66 4.87
N LEU A 175 -13.93 2.97 4.83
CA LEU A 175 -13.27 2.39 5.99
C LEU A 175 -12.69 3.42 6.96
N ALA A 176 -12.50 4.67 6.52
CA ALA A 176 -12.07 5.76 7.38
C ALA A 176 -13.22 6.34 8.24
N ARG A 177 -14.46 5.94 7.99
CA ARG A 177 -15.63 6.43 8.75
C ARG A 177 -15.70 5.81 10.15
N PRO A 178 -16.27 6.52 11.13
CA PRO A 178 -16.36 6.06 12.53
C PRO A 178 -17.05 4.71 12.72
N GLU A 179 -17.99 4.35 11.84
CA GLU A 179 -18.74 3.08 11.90
C GLU A 179 -17.82 1.85 11.78
N TYR A 180 -16.63 2.05 11.19
CA TYR A 180 -15.65 0.99 11.01
C TYR A 180 -14.53 1.00 12.04
N ASP A 181 -14.51 1.94 13.00
CA ASP A 181 -13.43 2.05 14.01
C ASP A 181 -13.16 0.72 14.71
N ALA A 182 -14.22 0.00 15.10
CA ALA A 182 -14.10 -1.30 15.75
C ALA A 182 -13.45 -2.38 14.86
N LYS A 183 -13.64 -2.31 13.54
CA LYS A 183 -13.03 -3.24 12.58
C LYS A 183 -11.57 -2.94 12.29
N MET A 184 -11.13 -1.70 12.55
CA MET A 184 -9.73 -1.29 12.39
C MET A 184 -8.85 -1.81 13.55
N VAL A 185 -9.46 -2.30 14.61
CA VAL A 185 -8.78 -2.81 15.80
C VAL A 185 -8.82 -4.33 15.83
N ASN A 186 -7.68 -4.96 16.08
CA ASN A 186 -7.56 -6.39 16.37
C ASN A 186 -6.51 -6.60 17.46
N LYS A 187 -6.95 -7.06 18.64
CA LYS A 187 -6.09 -7.24 19.83
C LYS A 187 -5.27 -5.97 20.15
N ASP A 188 -3.96 -6.07 20.08
CA ASP A 188 -3.01 -5.01 20.42
C ASP A 188 -2.73 -4.06 19.24
N TYR A 189 -3.34 -4.28 18.09
CA TYR A 189 -3.04 -3.57 16.84
C TYR A 189 -4.21 -2.71 16.39
N GLU A 190 -3.89 -1.53 15.84
CA GLU A 190 -4.86 -0.66 15.20
C GLU A 190 -4.35 -0.22 13.82
N VAL A 191 -5.17 -0.40 12.80
CA VAL A 191 -4.90 0.16 11.46
C VAL A 191 -5.24 1.63 11.48
N VAL A 192 -4.26 2.46 11.16
CA VAL A 192 -4.37 3.93 11.19
C VAL A 192 -4.33 4.57 9.81
N GLY A 193 -4.11 3.77 8.76
CA GLY A 193 -4.15 4.23 7.38
C GLY A 193 -4.05 3.10 6.38
N ILE A 194 -4.61 3.33 5.20
CA ILE A 194 -4.53 2.43 4.05
C ILE A 194 -4.15 3.30 2.86
N VAL A 195 -3.11 2.91 2.14
CA VAL A 195 -2.57 3.66 0.99
C VAL A 195 -2.51 2.76 -0.25
N PRO A 196 -2.78 3.28 -1.46
CA PRO A 196 -2.64 2.51 -2.69
C PRO A 196 -1.16 2.30 -3.02
N LEU A 197 -0.81 1.09 -3.49
CA LEU A 197 0.50 0.73 -4.02
C LEU A 197 0.46 0.35 -5.51
N GLY A 198 -0.70 0.47 -6.13
CA GLY A 198 -0.93 0.18 -7.55
C GLY A 198 -1.56 -1.18 -7.82
N ALA A 199 -1.98 -1.37 -9.06
CA ALA A 199 -2.54 -2.63 -9.49
C ALA A 199 -1.44 -3.68 -9.69
N ALA A 200 -1.70 -4.91 -9.24
CA ALA A 200 -0.87 -6.06 -9.58
C ALA A 200 -1.27 -6.61 -10.93
N TYR A 201 -0.28 -6.75 -11.80
CA TYR A 201 -0.41 -7.29 -13.13
C TYR A 201 0.31 -8.63 -13.26
N ILE A 202 -0.15 -9.48 -14.17
CA ILE A 202 0.59 -10.67 -14.58
C ILE A 202 1.75 -10.24 -15.46
N MET A 203 2.95 -10.67 -15.11
CA MET A 203 4.18 -10.45 -15.85
C MET A 203 4.72 -11.79 -16.33
N VAL A 204 5.05 -11.89 -17.62
CA VAL A 204 5.49 -13.12 -18.27
C VAL A 204 6.85 -12.93 -18.93
N ASN A 205 7.69 -13.95 -18.90
CA ASN A 205 8.98 -13.95 -19.60
C ASN A 205 8.86 -14.37 -21.09
N ASP A 206 7.65 -14.81 -21.50
CA ASP A 206 7.32 -15.19 -22.87
C ASP A 206 5.91 -14.68 -23.23
N ARG A 207 5.80 -13.80 -24.22
CA ARG A 207 4.53 -13.20 -24.69
C ARG A 207 3.51 -14.21 -25.19
N ARG A 208 3.93 -15.43 -25.50
CA ARG A 208 3.02 -16.51 -25.89
C ARG A 208 2.16 -17.00 -24.71
N ILE A 209 2.55 -16.67 -23.47
CA ILE A 209 1.75 -16.93 -22.26
C ILE A 209 0.76 -15.76 -22.08
N ASP A 210 -0.23 -15.67 -22.95
CA ASP A 210 -1.20 -14.55 -23.05
C ASP A 210 -2.62 -14.93 -22.61
N THR A 211 -2.85 -16.19 -22.21
CA THR A 211 -4.13 -16.70 -21.73
C THR A 211 -3.97 -17.61 -20.52
N LEU A 212 -5.05 -17.82 -19.75
CA LEU A 212 -5.07 -18.78 -18.64
C LEU A 212 -4.69 -20.20 -19.06
N ALA A 213 -5.19 -20.65 -20.21
CA ALA A 213 -4.89 -21.99 -20.72
C ALA A 213 -3.39 -22.17 -20.99
N LYS A 214 -2.69 -21.14 -21.44
CA LYS A 214 -1.25 -21.17 -21.70
C LYS A 214 -0.40 -21.03 -20.44
N ALA A 215 -1.01 -20.69 -19.30
CA ALA A 215 -0.35 -20.73 -18.00
C ALA A 215 -0.23 -22.15 -17.43
N ALA A 216 -1.03 -23.11 -17.94
CA ALA A 216 -0.93 -24.51 -17.52
C ALA A 216 0.49 -25.06 -17.76
N GLY A 217 1.02 -25.77 -16.76
CA GLY A 217 2.38 -26.30 -16.76
C GLY A 217 3.52 -25.29 -16.59
N LYS A 218 3.22 -23.98 -16.55
CA LYS A 218 4.22 -22.91 -16.35
C LYS A 218 4.57 -22.76 -14.90
N LYS A 219 5.80 -22.32 -14.63
CA LYS A 219 6.30 -22.01 -13.29
C LYS A 219 5.85 -20.61 -12.88
N VAL A 220 5.02 -20.52 -11.84
CA VAL A 220 4.46 -19.24 -11.34
C VAL A 220 5.03 -18.93 -9.97
N ALA A 221 5.60 -17.74 -9.82
CA ALA A 221 6.06 -17.25 -8.55
C ALA A 221 4.88 -17.04 -7.58
N VAL A 222 4.98 -17.61 -6.37
CA VAL A 222 4.01 -17.43 -5.28
C VAL A 222 4.74 -17.07 -4.00
N MET A 223 4.20 -16.14 -3.22
CA MET A 223 4.83 -15.75 -1.96
C MET A 223 4.85 -16.92 -0.98
N ASN A 224 6.03 -17.18 -0.39
CA ASN A 224 6.26 -18.33 0.50
C ASN A 224 5.40 -18.33 1.76
N PHE A 225 4.85 -17.19 2.14
CA PHE A 225 3.96 -17.02 3.30
C PHE A 225 2.47 -17.00 2.92
N ASP A 226 2.12 -17.11 1.61
CA ASP A 226 0.75 -17.04 1.12
C ASP A 226 0.31 -18.37 0.48
N GLY A 227 -0.25 -19.24 1.30
CA GLY A 227 -0.75 -20.55 0.86
C GLY A 227 -1.90 -20.48 -0.15
N THR A 228 -2.60 -19.33 -0.22
CA THR A 228 -3.73 -19.15 -1.15
C THR A 228 -3.26 -18.89 -2.57
N GLN A 229 -2.18 -18.13 -2.75
CA GLN A 229 -1.55 -18.00 -4.06
C GLN A 229 -1.14 -19.34 -4.64
N LYS A 230 -0.59 -20.23 -3.79
CA LYS A 230 -0.22 -21.58 -4.19
C LYS A 230 -1.41 -22.37 -4.71
N LYS A 231 -2.54 -22.37 -3.98
CA LYS A 231 -3.77 -23.06 -4.40
C LYS A 231 -4.32 -22.47 -5.70
N LEU A 232 -4.37 -21.15 -5.83
CA LEU A 232 -4.86 -20.50 -7.04
C LEU A 232 -4.05 -20.89 -8.28
N VAL A 233 -2.72 -20.92 -8.15
CA VAL A 233 -1.81 -21.33 -9.23
C VAL A 233 -2.03 -22.81 -9.59
N GLN A 234 -2.22 -23.67 -8.62
CA GLN A 234 -2.54 -25.10 -8.85
C GLN A 234 -3.90 -25.29 -9.56
N ASN A 235 -4.90 -24.49 -9.21
CA ASN A 235 -6.23 -24.57 -9.80
C ASN A 235 -6.24 -24.22 -11.30
N VAL A 236 -5.30 -23.42 -11.79
CA VAL A 236 -5.13 -23.13 -13.21
C VAL A 236 -4.15 -24.09 -13.91
N GLY A 237 -3.76 -25.18 -13.23
CA GLY A 237 -2.85 -26.20 -13.77
C GLY A 237 -1.40 -25.76 -13.89
N ALA A 238 -1.00 -24.66 -13.25
CA ALA A 238 0.37 -24.17 -13.24
C ALA A 238 1.17 -24.70 -12.03
N GLN A 239 2.50 -24.56 -12.06
CA GLN A 239 3.43 -25.02 -11.02
C GLN A 239 3.81 -23.86 -10.10
N PRO A 240 3.38 -23.84 -8.82
CA PRO A 240 3.76 -22.79 -7.89
C PRO A 240 5.22 -22.94 -7.46
N ILE A 241 6.00 -21.89 -7.63
CA ILE A 241 7.40 -21.79 -7.16
C ILE A 241 7.43 -20.77 -6.02
N SER A 242 7.79 -21.24 -4.82
CA SER A 242 7.92 -20.40 -3.63
C SER A 242 9.04 -19.37 -3.79
N VAL A 243 8.68 -18.11 -3.53
CA VAL A 243 9.60 -16.96 -3.56
C VAL A 243 9.30 -16.02 -2.38
N ASP A 244 10.20 -15.10 -2.14
CA ASP A 244 9.98 -13.89 -1.33
C ASP A 244 10.25 -12.64 -2.16
N LEU A 245 10.01 -11.46 -1.59
CA LEU A 245 10.19 -10.19 -2.31
C LEU A 245 11.65 -9.91 -2.70
N LEU A 246 12.63 -10.47 -1.96
CA LEU A 246 14.06 -10.30 -2.27
C LEU A 246 14.49 -11.18 -3.44
N THR A 247 13.87 -12.32 -3.62
CA THR A 247 14.31 -13.34 -4.61
C THR A 247 13.47 -13.37 -5.87
N VAL A 248 12.23 -12.85 -5.85
CA VAL A 248 11.29 -12.97 -6.98
C VAL A 248 11.82 -12.32 -8.25
N GLY A 249 12.42 -11.13 -8.16
CA GLY A 249 13.00 -10.43 -9.31
C GLY A 249 14.13 -11.22 -9.95
N GLY A 250 15.08 -11.73 -9.14
CA GLY A 250 16.18 -12.56 -9.63
C GLY A 250 15.70 -13.84 -10.31
N LYS A 251 14.74 -14.56 -9.68
CA LYS A 251 14.18 -15.79 -10.27
C LYS A 251 13.45 -15.53 -11.59
N PHE A 252 12.70 -14.41 -11.70
CA PHE A 252 12.05 -14.02 -12.94
C PHE A 252 13.07 -13.64 -14.02
N ASN A 253 14.07 -12.82 -13.67
CA ASN A 253 15.10 -12.36 -14.58
C ASN A 253 15.98 -13.51 -15.11
N ASN A 254 16.25 -14.52 -14.27
CA ASN A 254 16.99 -15.73 -14.63
C ASN A 254 16.12 -16.82 -15.29
N LYS A 255 14.81 -16.56 -15.51
CA LYS A 255 13.84 -17.51 -16.09
C LYS A 255 13.68 -18.81 -15.29
N GLU A 256 13.91 -18.73 -13.97
CA GLU A 256 13.59 -19.82 -13.03
C GLU A 256 12.08 -19.92 -12.79
N VAL A 257 11.35 -18.82 -12.97
CA VAL A 257 9.89 -18.74 -13.05
C VAL A 257 9.47 -18.09 -14.36
N ASP A 258 8.35 -18.54 -14.93
CA ASP A 258 7.83 -18.06 -16.20
C ASP A 258 6.88 -16.87 -16.01
N ILE A 259 6.17 -16.87 -14.89
CA ILE A 259 5.11 -15.92 -14.56
C ILE A 259 5.33 -15.41 -13.13
N MET A 260 5.14 -14.11 -12.95
CA MET A 260 4.97 -13.50 -11.64
C MET A 260 3.80 -12.53 -11.67
N ALA A 261 3.27 -12.16 -10.49
CA ALA A 261 2.31 -11.09 -10.37
C ALA A 261 2.84 -10.04 -9.37
N GLY A 262 2.65 -8.77 -9.70
CA GLY A 262 3.08 -7.68 -8.83
C GLY A 262 2.70 -6.30 -9.36
N PRO A 263 2.74 -5.29 -8.49
CA PRO A 263 2.47 -3.92 -8.90
C PRO A 263 3.59 -3.35 -9.80
N ALA A 264 3.21 -2.39 -10.64
CA ALA A 264 4.12 -1.71 -11.56
C ALA A 264 5.34 -1.08 -10.85
N LEU A 265 5.17 -0.66 -9.60
CA LEU A 265 6.24 -0.08 -8.78
C LEU A 265 7.44 -1.03 -8.57
N LEU A 266 7.28 -2.35 -8.78
CA LEU A 266 8.36 -3.33 -8.69
C LEU A 266 9.17 -3.45 -10.00
N PHE A 267 8.68 -2.90 -11.12
CA PHE A 267 9.31 -3.08 -12.42
C PHE A 267 10.76 -2.60 -12.46
N LYS A 268 11.00 -1.37 -12.00
CA LYS A 268 12.32 -0.74 -12.00
C LYS A 268 13.24 -1.27 -10.88
N PRO A 269 12.82 -1.32 -9.60
CA PRO A 269 13.67 -1.83 -8.52
C PRO A 269 14.13 -3.27 -8.70
N LEU A 270 13.25 -4.13 -9.28
CA LEU A 270 13.59 -5.54 -9.54
C LEU A 270 14.14 -5.78 -10.95
N GLU A 271 14.36 -4.71 -11.74
CA GLU A 271 14.90 -4.78 -13.10
C GLU A 271 14.17 -5.81 -14.00
N LEU A 272 12.83 -5.88 -13.89
CA LEU A 272 12.02 -6.94 -14.50
C LEU A 272 12.12 -7.00 -16.03
N GLN A 273 12.54 -5.90 -16.67
CA GLN A 273 12.84 -5.90 -18.10
C GLN A 273 13.93 -6.93 -18.50
N LYS A 274 14.81 -7.32 -17.59
CA LYS A 274 15.84 -8.34 -17.87
C LYS A 274 15.20 -9.70 -18.15
N GLY A 275 14.19 -10.10 -17.37
CA GLY A 275 13.45 -11.34 -17.58
C GLY A 275 12.56 -11.32 -18.84
N MET A 276 12.14 -10.12 -19.27
CA MET A 276 11.24 -9.91 -20.43
C MET A 276 12.00 -9.74 -21.74
N ASN A 277 13.33 -9.63 -21.73
CA ASN A 277 14.16 -9.51 -22.93
C ASN A 277 14.91 -10.82 -23.19
N ASP A 278 15.24 -11.07 -24.46
CA ASP A 278 16.18 -12.11 -24.87
C ASP A 278 17.65 -11.63 -24.75
N LYS A 279 18.59 -12.52 -25.10
CA LYS A 279 20.02 -12.22 -25.06
C LYS A 279 20.44 -11.05 -25.97
N ASN A 280 19.64 -10.75 -26.99
CA ASN A 280 19.88 -9.68 -27.95
C ASN A 280 19.18 -8.37 -27.56
N GLY A 281 18.54 -8.32 -26.38
CA GLY A 281 17.76 -7.16 -25.92
C GLY A 281 16.38 -7.02 -26.57
N LYS A 282 15.93 -8.00 -27.39
CA LYS A 282 14.60 -8.01 -27.96
C LYS A 282 13.58 -8.37 -26.89
N THR A 283 12.47 -7.63 -26.84
CA THR A 283 11.37 -7.88 -25.93
C THR A 283 10.59 -9.13 -26.35
N VAL A 284 10.66 -10.18 -25.53
CA VAL A 284 9.99 -11.48 -25.74
C VAL A 284 8.96 -11.77 -24.65
N GLY A 285 9.02 -11.10 -23.52
CA GLY A 285 8.06 -11.15 -22.42
C GLY A 285 7.23 -9.88 -22.33
N GLY A 286 6.35 -9.77 -21.30
CA GLY A 286 5.53 -8.58 -21.14
C GLY A 286 4.66 -8.58 -19.89
N ILE A 287 3.83 -7.54 -19.77
CA ILE A 287 2.92 -7.27 -18.65
C ILE A 287 1.49 -7.27 -19.23
N ILE A 288 0.65 -8.17 -18.78
CA ILE A 288 -0.75 -8.24 -19.24
C ILE A 288 -1.53 -7.09 -18.56
N ARG A 289 -2.07 -6.18 -19.38
CA ARG A 289 -2.83 -5.00 -18.91
C ARG A 289 -4.23 -5.40 -18.42
N PHE A 290 -4.23 -6.15 -17.35
CA PHE A 290 -5.44 -6.57 -16.65
C PHE A 290 -5.13 -6.72 -15.16
N PRO A 291 -5.69 -5.85 -14.29
CA PRO A 291 -5.39 -5.89 -12.87
C PRO A 291 -6.01 -7.11 -12.20
N LEU A 292 -5.19 -7.87 -11.46
CA LEU A 292 -5.65 -8.98 -10.63
C LEU A 292 -6.12 -8.48 -9.26
N ILE A 293 -5.39 -7.53 -8.70
CA ILE A 293 -5.55 -7.03 -7.33
C ILE A 293 -5.20 -5.54 -7.35
N GLN A 294 -5.91 -4.74 -6.59
CA GLN A 294 -5.42 -3.42 -6.19
C GLN A 294 -4.60 -3.59 -4.91
N VAL A 295 -3.28 -3.54 -5.03
CA VAL A 295 -2.37 -3.71 -3.90
C VAL A 295 -2.41 -2.48 -3.00
N THR A 296 -2.49 -2.71 -1.71
CA THR A 296 -2.49 -1.65 -0.70
C THR A 296 -1.35 -1.80 0.30
N GLY A 297 -0.91 -0.67 0.82
CA GLY A 297 -0.08 -0.58 2.02
C GLY A 297 -0.94 -0.27 3.22
N THR A 298 -0.59 -0.83 4.36
CA THR A 298 -1.28 -0.62 5.63
C THR A 298 -0.35 0.05 6.62
N LEU A 299 -0.81 1.16 7.19
CA LEU A 299 -0.18 1.79 8.34
C LEU A 299 -0.86 1.26 9.59
N ILE A 300 -0.09 0.59 10.42
CA ILE A 300 -0.57 -0.11 11.61
C ILE A 300 0.26 0.26 12.82
N MET A 301 -0.34 0.35 14.00
CA MET A 301 0.34 0.74 15.23
C MET A 301 -0.02 -0.17 16.41
N GLN A 302 0.86 -0.19 17.42
CA GLN A 302 0.62 -0.81 18.72
C GLN A 302 -0.35 0.08 19.51
N ARG A 303 -1.56 -0.40 19.80
CA ARG A 303 -2.62 0.40 20.47
C ARG A 303 -2.22 1.00 21.81
N ASN A 304 -1.46 0.24 22.60
CA ASN A 304 -1.04 0.64 23.96
C ASN A 304 0.04 1.73 23.98
N LYS A 305 0.57 2.11 22.81
CA LYS A 305 1.60 3.14 22.66
C LYS A 305 1.04 4.52 22.41
N PHE A 306 -0.23 4.62 22.04
CA PHE A 306 -0.85 5.88 21.64
C PHE A 306 -2.19 6.10 22.35
N PRO A 307 -2.59 7.34 22.59
CA PRO A 307 -3.90 7.62 23.16
C PRO A 307 -5.04 7.03 22.30
N ALA A 308 -6.01 6.42 22.98
CA ALA A 308 -7.16 5.82 22.31
C ALA A 308 -7.94 6.88 21.50
N GLY A 309 -8.30 6.54 20.26
CA GLY A 309 -9.04 7.42 19.36
C GLY A 309 -8.17 8.22 18.38
N MET A 310 -6.85 8.26 18.55
CA MET A 310 -5.96 8.88 17.55
C MET A 310 -6.00 8.16 16.20
N GLY A 311 -6.16 6.84 16.19
CA GLY A 311 -6.17 6.06 14.96
C GLY A 311 -7.30 6.43 14.00
N SER A 312 -8.49 6.76 14.48
CA SER A 312 -9.59 7.19 13.60
C SER A 312 -9.33 8.56 12.95
N ILE A 313 -8.70 9.48 13.68
CA ILE A 313 -8.31 10.79 13.15
C ILE A 313 -7.25 10.61 12.07
N ALA A 314 -6.25 9.77 12.32
CA ALA A 314 -5.21 9.44 11.34
C ALA A 314 -5.81 8.83 10.07
N ARG A 315 -6.75 7.87 10.19
CA ARG A 315 -7.46 7.27 9.04
C ARG A 315 -8.19 8.31 8.21
N GLU A 316 -8.89 9.25 8.83
CA GLU A 316 -9.57 10.32 8.11
C GLU A 316 -8.59 11.18 7.32
N ILE A 317 -7.49 11.63 7.95
CA ILE A 317 -6.46 12.45 7.28
C ILE A 317 -5.86 11.68 6.10
N ILE A 318 -5.43 10.43 6.32
CA ILE A 318 -4.77 9.61 5.30
C ILE A 318 -5.73 9.32 4.14
N SER A 319 -7.01 9.03 4.41
CA SER A 319 -8.00 8.77 3.36
C SER A 319 -8.28 9.96 2.44
N LYS A 320 -7.91 11.16 2.84
CA LYS A 320 -8.01 12.37 2.03
C LYS A 320 -6.78 12.62 1.14
N GLN A 321 -5.67 11.88 1.38
CA GLN A 321 -4.45 12.01 0.58
C GLN A 321 -4.39 11.01 -0.59
N LEU A 322 -5.51 10.41 -0.98
CA LEU A 322 -5.51 9.34 -2.00
C LEU A 322 -5.19 9.84 -3.41
N SER A 323 -5.63 11.05 -3.80
CA SER A 323 -5.35 11.57 -5.14
C SER A 323 -3.86 11.64 -5.44
N PRO A 324 -3.01 12.26 -4.60
CA PRO A 324 -1.57 12.26 -4.81
C PRO A 324 -0.95 10.85 -4.84
N ALA A 325 -1.46 9.93 -4.03
CA ALA A 325 -0.96 8.57 -4.03
C ALA A 325 -1.30 7.82 -5.34
N PHE A 326 -2.51 8.01 -5.87
CA PHE A 326 -2.89 7.46 -7.18
C PHE A 326 -2.12 8.12 -8.33
N GLU A 327 -1.89 9.44 -8.29
CA GLU A 327 -1.07 10.14 -9.28
C GLU A 327 0.36 9.60 -9.32
N PHE A 328 0.94 9.30 -8.15
CA PHE A 328 2.26 8.68 -8.06
C PHE A 328 2.28 7.29 -8.69
N VAL A 329 1.29 6.44 -8.39
CA VAL A 329 1.17 5.10 -8.98
C VAL A 329 0.99 5.17 -10.49
N ASP A 330 0.12 6.05 -10.98
CA ASP A 330 -0.13 6.26 -12.40
C ASP A 330 1.14 6.75 -13.15
N LYS A 331 1.91 7.64 -12.51
CA LYS A 331 3.21 8.07 -13.02
C LYS A 331 4.15 6.88 -13.23
N ILE A 332 4.30 6.02 -12.20
CA ILE A 332 5.17 4.83 -12.29
C ILE A 332 4.70 3.86 -13.39
N GLU A 333 3.39 3.64 -13.52
CA GLU A 333 2.84 2.80 -14.58
C GLU A 333 3.15 3.36 -15.99
N LYS A 334 3.08 4.68 -16.14
CA LYS A 334 3.41 5.37 -17.40
C LYS A 334 4.89 5.37 -17.74
N GLU A 335 5.77 5.26 -16.74
CA GLU A 335 7.23 5.14 -16.96
C GLU A 335 7.64 3.79 -17.53
N ILE A 336 6.80 2.75 -17.43
CA ILE A 336 7.06 1.46 -18.06
C ILE A 336 6.89 1.61 -19.58
N PRO A 337 7.95 1.33 -20.37
CA PRO A 337 7.88 1.48 -21.81
C PRO A 337 6.75 0.67 -22.45
N ALA A 338 6.02 1.27 -23.39
CA ALA A 338 4.85 0.68 -24.04
C ALA A 338 5.11 -0.72 -24.64
N LYS A 339 6.36 -0.98 -25.09
CA LYS A 339 6.76 -2.28 -25.64
C LYS A 339 6.60 -3.46 -24.68
N TYR A 340 6.58 -3.23 -23.36
CA TYR A 340 6.38 -4.30 -22.36
C TYR A 340 4.91 -4.59 -22.11
N TRP A 341 3.99 -3.67 -22.41
CA TRP A 341 2.57 -3.89 -22.18
C TRP A 341 1.96 -4.80 -23.24
N MET A 342 1.06 -5.66 -22.79
CA MET A 342 0.28 -6.61 -23.62
C MET A 342 -1.19 -6.39 -23.30
N GLU A 343 -1.99 -6.08 -24.31
CA GLU A 343 -3.45 -5.95 -24.13
C GLU A 343 -4.09 -7.33 -24.00
N MET A 344 -4.96 -7.47 -23.01
CA MET A 344 -5.78 -8.67 -22.87
C MET A 344 -6.92 -8.63 -23.89
N ARG A 345 -7.14 -9.74 -24.61
CA ARG A 345 -8.26 -9.84 -25.54
C ARG A 345 -9.57 -9.79 -24.79
N GLU A 346 -10.57 -9.08 -25.30
CA GLU A 346 -11.89 -8.95 -24.67
C GLU A 346 -12.55 -10.32 -24.40
N ALA A 347 -12.38 -11.28 -25.32
CA ALA A 347 -12.90 -12.64 -25.19
C ALA A 347 -12.32 -13.42 -24.00
N ASP A 348 -11.12 -13.06 -23.50
CA ASP A 348 -10.46 -13.77 -22.40
C ASP A 348 -10.87 -13.21 -21.02
N LYS A 349 -11.28 -11.93 -20.93
CA LYS A 349 -11.62 -11.27 -19.68
C LYS A 349 -12.66 -12.00 -18.83
N PRO A 350 -13.77 -12.53 -19.40
CA PRO A 350 -14.77 -13.25 -18.61
C PRO A 350 -14.20 -14.48 -17.89
N GLY A 351 -13.27 -15.20 -18.52
CA GLY A 351 -12.59 -16.35 -17.93
C GLY A 351 -11.77 -15.95 -16.69
N TYR A 352 -11.00 -14.86 -16.77
CA TYR A 352 -10.25 -14.33 -15.63
C TYR A 352 -11.16 -13.87 -14.50
N ILE A 353 -12.23 -13.12 -14.81
CA ILE A 353 -13.21 -12.64 -13.82
C ILE A 353 -13.85 -13.82 -13.09
N LYS A 354 -14.25 -14.88 -13.83
CA LYS A 354 -14.85 -16.08 -13.25
C LYS A 354 -13.90 -16.76 -12.28
N ILE A 355 -12.67 -17.05 -12.69
CA ILE A 355 -11.67 -17.73 -11.84
C ILE A 355 -11.34 -16.91 -10.59
N MET A 356 -11.15 -15.59 -10.72
CA MET A 356 -10.90 -14.72 -9.59
C MET A 356 -12.07 -14.72 -8.59
N ARG A 357 -13.31 -14.71 -9.10
CA ARG A 357 -14.51 -14.80 -8.26
C ARG A 357 -14.60 -16.13 -7.52
N GLU A 358 -14.44 -17.25 -8.21
CA GLU A 358 -14.44 -18.59 -7.62
C GLU A 358 -13.37 -18.71 -6.54
N ALA A 359 -12.17 -18.19 -6.80
CA ALA A 359 -11.09 -18.13 -5.83
C ALA A 359 -11.47 -17.30 -4.59
N ARG A 360 -12.08 -16.11 -4.76
CA ARG A 360 -12.54 -15.30 -3.62
C ARG A 360 -13.54 -16.04 -2.75
N ILE A 361 -14.54 -16.66 -3.35
CA ILE A 361 -15.56 -17.42 -2.63
C ILE A 361 -14.93 -18.58 -1.85
N GLN A 362 -14.06 -19.34 -2.50
CA GLN A 362 -13.37 -20.46 -1.86
C GLN A 362 -12.48 -19.99 -0.70
N MET A 363 -11.69 -18.96 -0.91
CA MET A 363 -10.79 -18.39 0.12
C MET A 363 -11.56 -17.78 1.29
N THR A 364 -12.75 -17.23 1.05
CA THR A 364 -13.63 -16.74 2.12
C THR A 364 -14.19 -17.91 2.93
N LYS A 365 -14.63 -19.00 2.29
CA LYS A 365 -15.09 -20.22 2.98
C LYS A 365 -13.98 -20.87 3.82
N GLU A 366 -12.76 -20.82 3.35
CA GLU A 366 -11.57 -21.32 4.07
C GLU A 366 -11.07 -20.37 5.19
N GLY A 367 -11.73 -19.21 5.39
CA GLY A 367 -11.37 -18.24 6.44
C GLY A 367 -10.13 -17.39 6.11
N TYR A 368 -9.66 -17.40 4.85
CA TYR A 368 -8.53 -16.58 4.44
C TYR A 368 -8.93 -15.12 4.19
N TYR A 369 -10.10 -14.89 3.59
CA TYR A 369 -10.70 -13.56 3.50
C TYR A 369 -11.80 -13.39 4.54
N ASP A 370 -11.88 -12.19 5.12
CA ASP A 370 -12.93 -11.82 6.06
C ASP A 370 -14.28 -11.64 5.33
N PRO A 371 -15.34 -12.38 5.72
CA PRO A 371 -16.63 -12.30 5.03
C PRO A 371 -17.28 -10.92 5.09
N ALA A 372 -17.04 -10.14 6.16
CA ALA A 372 -17.62 -8.80 6.27
C ALA A 372 -16.94 -7.84 5.29
N MET A 373 -15.62 -7.97 5.08
CA MET A 373 -14.92 -7.21 4.06
C MET A 373 -15.40 -7.61 2.66
N MET A 374 -15.55 -8.91 2.36
CA MET A 374 -16.04 -9.35 1.05
C MET A 374 -17.39 -8.72 0.69
N LYS A 375 -18.34 -8.68 1.65
CA LYS A 375 -19.63 -8.00 1.48
C LYS A 375 -19.48 -6.51 1.18
N ILE A 376 -18.53 -5.83 1.82
CA ILE A 376 -18.27 -4.40 1.56
C ILE A 376 -17.73 -4.22 0.14
N LEU A 377 -16.72 -5.01 -0.24
CA LEU A 377 -16.09 -4.92 -1.55
C LEU A 377 -17.10 -5.21 -2.67
N LYS A 378 -17.98 -6.21 -2.48
CA LYS A 378 -19.07 -6.49 -3.42
C LYS A 378 -20.03 -5.32 -3.54
N LYS A 379 -20.48 -4.72 -2.41
CA LYS A 379 -21.36 -3.53 -2.44
C LYS A 379 -20.72 -2.39 -3.21
N VAL A 380 -19.42 -2.13 -3.04
CA VAL A 380 -18.73 -1.06 -3.77
C VAL A 380 -18.64 -1.38 -5.27
N ARG A 381 -18.33 -2.63 -5.65
CA ARG A 381 -18.33 -3.06 -7.07
C ARG A 381 -19.71 -2.84 -7.69
N CYS A 382 -20.76 -3.33 -7.04
CA CYS A 382 -22.11 -3.27 -7.54
C CYS A 382 -22.68 -1.84 -7.58
N ALA A 383 -22.28 -0.97 -6.67
CA ALA A 383 -22.65 0.45 -6.73
C ALA A 383 -22.06 1.16 -7.96
N GLN A 384 -20.89 0.72 -8.44
CA GLN A 384 -20.24 1.31 -9.61
C GLN A 384 -20.55 0.57 -10.92
N ASN A 385 -20.90 -0.71 -10.86
CA ASN A 385 -21.29 -1.53 -12.01
C ASN A 385 -22.49 -2.42 -11.67
N PRO A 386 -23.70 -1.86 -11.57
CA PRO A 386 -24.90 -2.61 -11.15
C PRO A 386 -25.33 -3.68 -12.16
N SER A 387 -24.89 -3.59 -13.42
CA SER A 387 -25.16 -4.61 -14.45
C SER A 387 -24.27 -5.86 -14.37
N SER A 388 -23.27 -5.87 -13.49
CA SER A 388 -22.45 -7.07 -13.27
C SER A 388 -23.28 -8.23 -12.76
N PHE A 389 -23.12 -9.42 -13.35
CA PHE A 389 -23.86 -10.63 -12.96
C PHE A 389 -23.64 -10.99 -11.47
N GLU A 390 -22.49 -10.66 -10.91
CA GLU A 390 -22.16 -10.90 -9.49
C GLU A 390 -23.15 -10.21 -8.54
N CYS A 391 -23.76 -9.09 -8.98
CA CYS A 391 -24.61 -8.29 -8.12
C CYS A 391 -25.97 -8.95 -7.81
N ALA A 392 -26.40 -9.85 -8.68
CA ALA A 392 -27.63 -10.65 -8.49
C ALA A 392 -27.41 -11.91 -7.63
N LEU A 393 -26.17 -12.27 -7.31
CA LEU A 393 -25.84 -13.48 -6.57
C LEU A 393 -25.65 -13.17 -5.07
N ASN A 394 -25.95 -14.15 -4.20
CA ASN A 394 -25.84 -14.01 -2.73
C ASN A 394 -24.75 -14.89 -2.10
N ASP A 395 -23.77 -15.30 -2.87
CA ASP A 395 -22.74 -16.28 -2.49
C ASP A 395 -21.38 -15.64 -2.10
N GLU A 396 -21.31 -14.31 -2.07
CA GLU A 396 -20.16 -13.52 -1.65
C GLU A 396 -20.57 -12.43 -0.65
#